data_85c092c724dd5189304cc83815990d1c
#
_entry.id   85c092c724dd5189304cc83815990d1c
#
_cell.length_a   1.000
_cell.length_b   1.000
_cell.length_c   1.000
_cell.angle_alpha   90.00
_cell.angle_beta   90.00
_cell.angle_gamma   90.00
#
_symmetry.space_group_name_H-M   'P 1'
#
loop_
_entity.id
_entity.type
_entity.pdbx_description
1 polymer ?
#
loop_
_entity_poly.entity_id
_entity_poly.type
_entity_poly.pdbx_seq_one_letter_code
_entity_poly.pdbx_strand_id
1 'polypeptide(L)'
;MYSIFRNLALILISAKFFALLARKCRAPQVVGEIIAGLVIGPCLLNFVQPSDSIAIFAEIGVVLLMFTTGLGTNLQELMRAGPIATLIACVGVAVPLAGGTLLYSLFYGFSALGSPEFYRALFIGTIMTATSVSITVATLQELGKLKSFLGTTIVSAAVIDDVIGIVVLTCVLGASGGTDTSLVDVLMDTVLFFIAAIVIGLIIHKAMLWLDHRNPHTQRITIVSLAFCFAMAYIAEQYFGIADITGAYIAGIVLCSLEDASYIERRVDISSYTLFAPVFFASIGLKTDISGLTPTILLFSACFVIVALLTKIIGCGLAAKLCRFSWSDSLKVGVGMMTRGEVALIVAQKGLGAGVVDPVYFTAVILLIVVSSIVTPLALKGLFAKA
;
A
#
# COMPACT_ATOMS: atom_id res chain seq x y z
N MET A 1 -0.31 5.26 29.66
CA MET A 1 -0.03 6.50 28.90
C MET A 1 1.47 6.78 28.72
N TYR A 2 2.32 6.67 29.75
CA TYR A 2 3.78 6.96 29.63
C TYR A 2 4.56 5.97 28.75
N SER A 3 4.08 4.73 28.55
CA SER A 3 4.74 3.72 27.71
C SER A 3 4.83 4.12 26.22
N ILE A 4 3.91 4.96 25.73
CA ILE A 4 3.92 5.40 24.33
C ILE A 4 5.16 6.28 24.03
N PHE A 5 5.54 7.20 24.92
CA PHE A 5 6.71 8.05 24.69
C PHE A 5 8.00 7.23 24.64
N ARG A 6 8.12 6.22 25.52
CA ARG A 6 9.25 5.28 25.49
C ARG A 6 9.27 4.50 24.17
N ASN A 7 8.12 3.95 23.75
CA ASN A 7 8.03 3.17 22.54
C ASN A 7 8.33 4.00 21.29
N LEU A 8 7.78 5.22 21.18
CA LEU A 8 8.10 6.14 20.10
C LEU A 8 9.58 6.51 20.06
N ALA A 9 10.18 6.81 21.22
CA ALA A 9 11.62 7.11 21.30
C ALA A 9 12.47 5.93 20.82
N LEU A 10 12.14 4.70 21.26
CA LEU A 10 12.83 3.49 20.82
C LEU A 10 12.66 3.26 19.31
N ILE A 11 11.44 3.40 18.79
CA ILE A 11 11.17 3.24 17.37
C ILE A 11 11.95 4.26 16.56
N LEU A 12 11.89 5.55 16.90
CA LEU A 12 12.57 6.62 16.13
C LEU A 12 14.09 6.46 16.14
N ILE A 13 14.68 6.16 17.30
CA ILE A 13 16.13 5.96 17.41
C ILE A 13 16.55 4.72 16.59
N SER A 14 15.85 3.61 16.77
CA SER A 14 16.16 2.37 16.06
C SER A 14 15.93 2.51 14.56
N ALA A 15 14.79 3.05 14.13
CA ALA A 15 14.49 3.31 12.73
C ALA A 15 15.58 4.18 12.08
N LYS A 16 15.98 5.26 12.73
CA LYS A 16 17.04 6.13 12.21
C LYS A 16 18.41 5.44 12.17
N PHE A 17 18.75 4.67 13.19
CA PHE A 17 20.01 3.90 13.23
C PHE A 17 20.07 2.89 12.08
N PHE A 18 19.03 2.07 11.92
CA PHE A 18 18.99 1.06 10.86
C PHE A 18 18.82 1.68 9.46
N ALA A 19 18.12 2.81 9.32
CA ALA A 19 18.06 3.57 8.07
C ALA A 19 19.44 4.07 7.62
N LEU A 20 20.26 4.59 8.56
CA LEU A 20 21.63 4.99 8.27
C LEU A 20 22.51 3.78 7.91
N LEU A 21 22.32 2.65 8.58
CA LEU A 21 23.02 1.41 8.26
C LEU A 21 22.65 0.90 6.86
N ALA A 22 21.35 0.89 6.52
CA ALA A 22 20.87 0.55 5.20
C ALA A 22 21.49 1.42 4.11
N ARG A 23 21.54 2.75 4.32
CA ARG A 23 22.23 3.68 3.39
C ARG A 23 23.71 3.33 3.21
N LYS A 24 24.42 2.99 4.30
CA LYS A 24 25.82 2.57 4.23
C LYS A 24 25.97 1.27 3.43
N CYS A 25 25.00 0.37 3.51
CA CYS A 25 24.91 -0.85 2.71
C CYS A 25 24.33 -0.61 1.30
N ARG A 26 24.15 0.65 0.87
CA ARG A 26 23.54 1.03 -0.41
C ARG A 26 22.10 0.50 -0.58
N ALA A 27 21.38 0.24 0.50
CA ALA A 27 19.96 -0.09 0.49
C ALA A 27 19.09 1.16 0.73
N PRO A 28 17.80 1.17 0.32
CA PRO A 28 16.86 2.22 0.67
C PRO A 28 16.64 2.32 2.18
N GLN A 29 16.37 3.52 2.70
CA GLN A 29 16.20 3.76 4.15
C GLN A 29 15.00 3.01 4.72
N VAL A 30 13.92 2.91 3.93
CA VAL A 30 12.70 2.18 4.31
C VAL A 30 12.98 0.72 4.71
N VAL A 31 13.94 0.08 4.06
CA VAL A 31 14.36 -1.30 4.43
C VAL A 31 14.95 -1.33 5.84
N GLY A 32 15.78 -0.34 6.18
CA GLY A 32 16.34 -0.22 7.52
C GLY A 32 15.28 0.02 8.58
N GLU A 33 14.29 0.86 8.30
CA GLU A 33 13.18 1.16 9.22
C GLU A 33 12.31 -0.07 9.49
N ILE A 34 12.03 -0.91 8.47
CA ILE A 34 11.32 -2.18 8.63
C ILE A 34 12.16 -3.17 9.46
N ILE A 35 13.46 -3.28 9.17
CA ILE A 35 14.37 -4.13 9.95
C ILE A 35 14.46 -3.66 11.40
N ALA A 36 14.46 -2.35 11.66
CA ALA A 36 14.40 -1.83 13.02
C ALA A 36 13.19 -2.37 13.78
N GLY A 37 12.01 -2.35 13.15
CA GLY A 37 10.79 -2.93 13.73
C GLY A 37 10.91 -4.42 14.04
N LEU A 38 11.51 -5.22 13.13
CA LEU A 38 11.77 -6.64 13.36
C LEU A 38 12.70 -6.87 14.57
N VAL A 39 13.75 -6.04 14.69
CA VAL A 39 14.76 -6.19 15.75
C VAL A 39 14.19 -5.80 17.12
N ILE A 40 13.52 -4.65 17.23
CA ILE A 40 13.01 -4.18 18.54
C ILE A 40 11.66 -4.80 18.90
N GLY A 41 10.98 -5.43 17.94
CA GLY A 41 9.67 -6.05 18.07
C GLY A 41 9.68 -7.45 18.69
N PRO A 42 8.51 -8.09 18.74
CA PRO A 42 8.32 -9.43 19.29
C PRO A 42 9.19 -10.50 18.61
N CYS A 43 9.59 -10.28 17.37
CA CYS A 43 10.37 -11.21 16.57
C CYS A 43 11.76 -11.49 17.17
N LEU A 44 12.45 -10.49 17.76
CA LEU A 44 13.82 -10.62 18.27
C LEU A 44 13.96 -10.14 19.71
N LEU A 45 13.99 -8.82 19.95
CA LEU A 45 14.32 -8.26 21.27
C LEU A 45 13.11 -8.03 22.17
N ASN A 46 11.92 -7.97 21.61
CA ASN A 46 10.66 -7.77 22.33
C ASN A 46 10.65 -6.53 23.25
N PHE A 47 11.34 -5.44 22.83
CA PHE A 47 11.37 -4.19 23.57
C PHE A 47 10.11 -3.36 23.37
N VAL A 48 9.53 -3.44 22.18
CA VAL A 48 8.31 -2.74 21.79
C VAL A 48 7.28 -3.74 21.30
N GLN A 49 6.11 -3.71 21.94
CA GLN A 49 4.95 -4.51 21.53
C GLN A 49 4.06 -3.69 20.60
N PRO A 50 3.40 -4.32 19.60
CA PRO A 50 2.32 -3.70 18.85
C PRO A 50 1.26 -3.14 19.81
N SER A 51 0.76 -1.94 19.51
CA SER A 51 -0.31 -1.31 20.30
C SER A 51 -1.14 -0.41 19.40
N ASP A 52 -2.40 -0.16 19.80
CA ASP A 52 -3.31 0.72 19.08
C ASP A 52 -2.74 2.13 18.90
N SER A 53 -2.01 2.62 19.90
CA SER A 53 -1.36 3.93 19.81
C SER A 53 -0.30 3.97 18.70
N ILE A 54 0.51 2.93 18.56
CA ILE A 54 1.50 2.83 17.48
C ILE A 54 0.80 2.67 16.14
N ALA A 55 -0.30 1.92 16.09
CA ALA A 55 -1.10 1.75 14.88
C ALA A 55 -1.65 3.09 14.38
N ILE A 56 -2.21 3.93 15.28
CA ILE A 56 -2.71 5.28 14.93
C ILE A 56 -1.58 6.16 14.35
N PHE A 57 -0.39 6.17 14.98
CA PHE A 57 0.75 6.92 14.45
C PHE A 57 1.19 6.42 13.08
N ALA A 58 1.18 5.11 12.88
CA ALA A 58 1.51 4.49 11.61
C ALA A 58 0.50 4.85 10.51
N GLU A 59 -0.79 4.84 10.82
CA GLU A 59 -1.87 5.19 9.92
C GLU A 59 -1.81 6.67 9.50
N ILE A 60 -1.60 7.58 10.45
CA ILE A 60 -1.33 8.98 10.12
C ILE A 60 -0.10 9.10 9.19
N GLY A 61 0.92 8.30 9.43
CA GLY A 61 2.14 8.29 8.61
C GLY A 61 1.88 7.93 7.15
N VAL A 62 1.12 6.88 6.90
CA VAL A 62 0.82 6.46 5.53
C VAL A 62 -0.14 7.41 4.84
N VAL A 63 -1.13 7.96 5.56
CA VAL A 63 -2.06 8.98 5.03
C VAL A 63 -1.30 10.23 4.59
N LEU A 64 -0.38 10.74 5.41
CA LEU A 64 0.45 11.89 5.05
C LEU A 64 1.39 11.60 3.89
N LEU A 65 1.99 10.42 3.81
CA LEU A 65 2.85 9.99 2.71
C LEU A 65 2.06 9.97 1.39
N MET A 66 0.83 9.46 1.40
CA MET A 66 -0.03 9.42 0.21
C MET A 66 -0.52 10.80 -0.20
N PHE A 67 -0.81 11.67 0.76
CA PHE A 67 -1.18 13.05 0.50
C PHE A 67 -0.04 13.83 -0.19
N THR A 68 1.19 13.75 0.33
CA THR A 68 2.36 14.41 -0.30
C THR A 68 2.67 13.83 -1.67
N THR A 69 2.45 12.52 -1.87
CA THR A 69 2.54 11.88 -3.19
C THR A 69 1.54 12.48 -4.17
N GLY A 70 0.29 12.68 -3.73
CA GLY A 70 -0.75 13.33 -4.52
C GLY A 70 -0.39 14.78 -4.89
N LEU A 71 0.11 15.57 -3.92
CA LEU A 71 0.58 16.95 -4.14
C LEU A 71 1.73 17.03 -5.16
N GLY A 72 2.65 16.07 -5.12
CA GLY A 72 3.77 15.97 -6.04
C GLY A 72 3.43 15.40 -7.42
N THR A 73 2.17 15.00 -7.65
CA THR A 73 1.73 14.36 -8.90
C THR A 73 1.62 15.37 -10.04
N ASN A 74 2.17 15.01 -11.20
CA ASN A 74 1.92 15.75 -12.44
C ASN A 74 0.58 15.30 -13.05
N LEU A 75 -0.41 16.17 -13.04
CA LEU A 75 -1.77 15.86 -13.51
C LEU A 75 -1.82 15.44 -14.99
N GLN A 76 -0.97 16.03 -15.84
CA GLN A 76 -0.91 15.67 -17.26
C GLN A 76 -0.36 14.26 -17.46
N GLU A 77 0.68 13.89 -16.71
CA GLU A 77 1.24 12.53 -16.73
C GLU A 77 0.27 11.52 -16.13
N LEU A 78 -0.45 11.89 -15.07
CA LEU A 78 -1.49 11.06 -14.46
C LEU A 78 -2.60 10.73 -15.48
N MET A 79 -3.13 11.73 -16.16
CA MET A 79 -4.16 11.54 -17.19
C MET A 79 -3.67 10.67 -18.36
N ARG A 80 -2.41 10.87 -18.76
CA ARG A 80 -1.79 10.05 -19.82
C ARG A 80 -1.55 8.61 -19.36
N ALA A 81 -1.18 8.41 -18.10
CA ALA A 81 -0.89 7.08 -17.53
C ALA A 81 -2.17 6.28 -17.24
N GLY A 82 -3.33 6.92 -17.03
CA GLY A 82 -4.56 6.29 -16.55
C GLY A 82 -4.98 5.01 -17.28
N PRO A 83 -5.15 5.00 -18.61
CA PRO A 83 -5.53 3.79 -19.35
C PRO A 83 -4.50 2.67 -19.24
N ILE A 84 -3.20 3.03 -19.23
CA ILE A 84 -2.09 2.09 -19.08
C ILE A 84 -2.10 1.51 -17.66
N ALA A 85 -2.25 2.36 -16.65
CA ALA A 85 -2.31 2.00 -15.25
C ALA A 85 -3.49 1.06 -14.96
N THR A 86 -4.65 1.31 -15.57
CA THR A 86 -5.84 0.44 -15.45
C THR A 86 -5.57 -0.96 -15.99
N LEU A 87 -4.96 -1.09 -17.17
CA LEU A 87 -4.62 -2.39 -17.73
C LEU A 87 -3.60 -3.12 -16.83
N ILE A 88 -2.58 -2.41 -16.34
CA ILE A 88 -1.57 -2.98 -15.44
C ILE A 88 -2.24 -3.46 -14.14
N ALA A 89 -3.16 -2.70 -13.56
CA ALA A 89 -3.88 -3.06 -12.35
C ALA A 89 -4.79 -4.29 -12.58
N CYS A 90 -5.59 -4.31 -13.65
CA CYS A 90 -6.47 -5.45 -13.95
C CYS A 90 -5.69 -6.76 -14.11
N VAL A 91 -4.62 -6.76 -14.90
CA VAL A 91 -3.77 -7.95 -15.07
C VAL A 91 -3.00 -8.26 -13.79
N GLY A 92 -2.56 -7.21 -13.09
CA GLY A 92 -1.88 -7.28 -11.80
C GLY A 92 -2.73 -7.85 -10.66
N VAL A 93 -4.05 -7.84 -10.78
CA VAL A 93 -4.98 -8.53 -9.88
C VAL A 93 -5.27 -9.95 -10.37
N ALA A 94 -5.59 -10.10 -11.65
CA ALA A 94 -6.02 -11.39 -12.21
C ALA A 94 -4.94 -12.48 -12.10
N VAL A 95 -3.67 -12.15 -12.40
CA VAL A 95 -2.58 -13.13 -12.40
C VAL A 95 -2.22 -13.63 -10.99
N PRO A 96 -2.06 -12.77 -9.95
CA PRO A 96 -1.88 -13.24 -8.57
C PRO A 96 -3.10 -13.99 -8.02
N LEU A 97 -4.31 -13.55 -8.35
CA LEU A 97 -5.54 -14.26 -7.97
C LEU A 97 -5.53 -15.71 -8.46
N ALA A 98 -5.28 -15.89 -9.75
CA ALA A 98 -5.19 -17.22 -10.35
C ALA A 98 -4.00 -18.03 -9.79
N GLY A 99 -2.84 -17.38 -9.63
CA GLY A 99 -1.62 -18.01 -9.10
C GLY A 99 -1.77 -18.49 -7.67
N GLY A 100 -2.40 -17.68 -6.80
CA GLY A 100 -2.66 -18.05 -5.40
C GLY A 100 -3.71 -19.16 -5.27
N THR A 101 -4.78 -19.08 -6.06
CA THR A 101 -5.79 -20.12 -6.14
C THR A 101 -5.18 -21.46 -6.59
N LEU A 102 -4.35 -21.43 -7.62
CA LEU A 102 -3.64 -22.62 -8.12
C LEU A 102 -2.66 -23.17 -7.07
N LEU A 103 -1.88 -22.31 -6.41
CA LEU A 103 -0.95 -22.73 -5.37
C LEU A 103 -1.68 -23.47 -4.25
N TYR A 104 -2.77 -22.91 -3.73
CA TYR A 104 -3.55 -23.55 -2.68
C TYR A 104 -4.10 -24.90 -3.14
N SER A 105 -4.64 -24.97 -4.35
CA SER A 105 -5.18 -26.20 -4.93
C SER A 105 -4.11 -27.29 -5.14
N LEU A 106 -2.86 -26.92 -5.42
CA LEU A 106 -1.75 -27.86 -5.53
C LEU A 106 -1.32 -28.44 -4.17
N PHE A 107 -1.44 -27.68 -3.08
CA PHE A 107 -1.08 -28.15 -1.74
C PHE A 107 -2.18 -29.00 -1.08
N TYR A 108 -3.45 -28.62 -1.30
CA TYR A 108 -4.60 -29.16 -0.56
C TYR A 108 -5.60 -29.93 -1.44
N GLY A 109 -5.34 -30.01 -2.74
CA GLY A 109 -6.20 -30.69 -3.69
C GLY A 109 -7.12 -29.73 -4.47
N PHE A 110 -7.51 -30.16 -5.68
CA PHE A 110 -8.46 -29.42 -6.52
C PHE A 110 -9.89 -29.71 -6.05
N SER A 111 -10.65 -28.65 -5.79
CA SER A 111 -12.02 -28.72 -5.31
C SER A 111 -13.01 -28.31 -6.39
N ALA A 112 -14.24 -28.82 -6.33
CA ALA A 112 -15.29 -28.46 -7.27
C ALA A 112 -15.62 -26.96 -7.17
N LEU A 113 -15.94 -26.34 -8.31
CA LEU A 113 -16.39 -24.95 -8.37
C LEU A 113 -17.60 -24.74 -7.45
N GLY A 114 -17.54 -23.71 -6.60
CA GLY A 114 -18.60 -23.42 -5.65
C GLY A 114 -18.50 -24.15 -4.30
N SER A 115 -17.52 -25.03 -4.10
CA SER A 115 -17.28 -25.65 -2.78
C SER A 115 -16.61 -24.68 -1.80
N PRO A 116 -16.76 -24.89 -0.48
CA PRO A 116 -16.06 -24.07 0.52
C PRO A 116 -14.54 -24.05 0.32
N GLU A 117 -13.95 -25.19 -0.06
CA GLU A 117 -12.50 -25.30 -0.32
C GLU A 117 -12.09 -24.50 -1.56
N PHE A 118 -12.93 -24.43 -2.59
CA PHE A 118 -12.70 -23.58 -3.76
C PHE A 118 -12.70 -22.09 -3.37
N TYR A 119 -13.65 -21.65 -2.53
CA TYR A 119 -13.66 -20.26 -2.06
C TYR A 119 -12.47 -19.95 -1.15
N ARG A 120 -12.00 -20.93 -0.35
CA ARG A 120 -10.78 -20.81 0.44
C ARG A 120 -9.56 -20.60 -0.47
N ALA A 121 -9.42 -21.43 -1.52
CA ALA A 121 -8.35 -21.27 -2.51
C ALA A 121 -8.39 -19.90 -3.18
N LEU A 122 -9.60 -19.47 -3.61
CA LEU A 122 -9.80 -18.17 -4.25
C LEU A 122 -9.47 -17.02 -3.31
N PHE A 123 -9.79 -17.15 -2.02
CA PHE A 123 -9.47 -16.15 -1.01
C PHE A 123 -7.95 -16.03 -0.75
N ILE A 124 -7.24 -17.15 -0.71
CA ILE A 124 -5.77 -17.16 -0.65
C ILE A 124 -5.17 -16.43 -1.86
N GLY A 125 -5.75 -16.62 -3.05
CA GLY A 125 -5.42 -15.83 -4.24
C GLY A 125 -5.72 -14.34 -4.06
N THR A 126 -6.86 -14.00 -3.46
CA THR A 126 -7.26 -12.60 -3.18
C THR A 126 -6.24 -11.91 -2.26
N ILE A 127 -5.73 -12.57 -1.24
CA ILE A 127 -4.66 -12.00 -0.39
C ILE A 127 -3.42 -11.66 -1.22
N MET A 128 -3.09 -12.47 -2.23
CA MET A 128 -1.95 -12.21 -3.11
C MET A 128 -2.16 -11.03 -4.06
N THR A 129 -3.37 -10.55 -4.27
CA THR A 129 -3.63 -9.41 -5.18
C THR A 129 -3.21 -8.09 -4.57
N ALA A 130 -3.40 -7.89 -3.27
CA ALA A 130 -3.16 -6.64 -2.57
C ALA A 130 -1.75 -6.08 -2.84
N THR A 131 -1.63 -4.78 -3.07
CA THR A 131 -0.35 -4.09 -3.30
C THR A 131 -0.13 -3.02 -2.23
N SER A 132 1.10 -2.84 -1.75
CA SER A 132 1.44 -1.71 -0.88
C SER A 132 1.94 -0.55 -1.72
N VAL A 133 1.13 0.48 -1.82
CA VAL A 133 1.50 1.72 -2.53
C VAL A 133 2.58 2.47 -1.77
N SER A 134 2.45 2.57 -0.45
CA SER A 134 3.27 3.40 0.43
C SER A 134 4.77 3.05 0.40
N ILE A 135 5.12 1.77 0.43
CA ILE A 135 6.52 1.31 0.38
C ILE A 135 7.15 1.60 -0.99
N THR A 136 6.39 1.36 -2.06
CA THR A 136 6.83 1.64 -3.42
C THR A 136 7.02 3.13 -3.65
N VAL A 137 6.08 3.96 -3.17
CA VAL A 137 6.16 5.42 -3.22
C VAL A 137 7.39 5.92 -2.48
N ALA A 138 7.60 5.51 -1.23
CA ALA A 138 8.77 5.90 -0.44
C ALA A 138 10.08 5.52 -1.13
N THR A 139 10.13 4.33 -1.73
CA THR A 139 11.28 3.86 -2.49
C THR A 139 11.53 4.70 -3.74
N LEU A 140 10.50 4.97 -4.56
CA LEU A 140 10.61 5.79 -5.76
C LEU A 140 10.97 7.23 -5.42
N GLN A 141 10.49 7.76 -4.31
CA GLN A 141 10.83 9.09 -3.81
C GLN A 141 12.30 9.16 -3.39
N GLU A 142 12.79 8.19 -2.62
CA GLU A 142 14.22 8.09 -2.26
C GLU A 142 15.13 7.97 -3.48
N LEU A 143 14.67 7.28 -4.52
CA LEU A 143 15.39 7.14 -5.79
C LEU A 143 15.24 8.37 -6.71
N GLY A 144 14.43 9.38 -6.35
CA GLY A 144 14.14 10.56 -7.19
C GLY A 144 13.38 10.23 -8.47
N LYS A 145 12.65 9.11 -8.52
CA LYS A 145 11.93 8.60 -9.70
C LYS A 145 10.40 8.70 -9.57
N LEU A 146 9.89 9.16 -8.44
CA LEU A 146 8.45 9.24 -8.17
C LEU A 146 7.70 10.11 -9.21
N LYS A 147 8.25 11.28 -9.53
CA LYS A 147 7.65 12.25 -10.49
C LYS A 147 7.92 11.91 -11.96
N SER A 148 8.58 10.79 -12.28
CA SER A 148 8.76 10.32 -13.67
C SER A 148 7.49 9.66 -14.20
N PHE A 149 7.31 9.63 -15.54
CA PHE A 149 6.19 8.93 -16.16
C PHE A 149 6.04 7.48 -15.68
N LEU A 150 7.16 6.79 -15.50
CA LEU A 150 7.18 5.42 -14.98
C LEU A 150 6.72 5.37 -13.52
N GLY A 151 7.21 6.28 -12.66
CA GLY A 151 6.80 6.40 -11.27
C GLY A 151 5.31 6.71 -11.14
N THR A 152 4.82 7.71 -11.89
CA THR A 152 3.40 8.05 -11.96
C THR A 152 2.55 6.87 -12.42
N THR A 153 3.00 6.11 -13.44
CA THR A 153 2.29 4.93 -13.93
C THR A 153 2.18 3.85 -12.84
N ILE A 154 3.28 3.57 -12.10
CA ILE A 154 3.28 2.59 -11.01
C ILE A 154 2.33 3.01 -9.90
N VAL A 155 2.39 4.26 -9.46
CA VAL A 155 1.52 4.78 -8.38
C VAL A 155 0.06 4.75 -8.80
N SER A 156 -0.25 5.21 -10.01
CA SER A 156 -1.63 5.17 -10.53
C SER A 156 -2.17 3.75 -10.65
N ALA A 157 -1.34 2.82 -11.11
CA ALA A 157 -1.72 1.41 -11.19
C ALA A 157 -1.98 0.82 -9.81
N ALA A 158 -1.18 1.17 -8.81
CA ALA A 158 -1.34 0.68 -7.44
C ALA A 158 -2.62 1.23 -6.78
N VAL A 159 -2.94 2.51 -6.98
CA VAL A 159 -4.21 3.10 -6.48
C VAL A 159 -5.44 2.45 -7.14
N ILE A 160 -5.38 2.18 -8.44
CA ILE A 160 -6.47 1.46 -9.14
C ILE A 160 -6.55 -0.01 -8.67
N ASP A 161 -5.41 -0.64 -8.42
CA ASP A 161 -5.30 -2.01 -7.89
C ASP A 161 -5.99 -2.15 -6.53
N ASP A 162 -5.88 -1.16 -5.65
CA ASP A 162 -6.58 -1.13 -4.35
C ASP A 162 -8.10 -1.16 -4.52
N VAL A 163 -8.63 -0.35 -5.46
CA VAL A 163 -10.07 -0.33 -5.76
C VAL A 163 -10.53 -1.68 -6.33
N ILE A 164 -9.80 -2.25 -7.30
CA ILE A 164 -10.12 -3.57 -7.86
C ILE A 164 -10.01 -4.65 -6.79
N GLY A 165 -9.02 -4.56 -5.90
CA GLY A 165 -8.80 -5.48 -4.79
C GLY A 165 -10.00 -5.55 -3.83
N ILE A 166 -10.60 -4.39 -3.49
CA ILE A 166 -11.82 -4.31 -2.66
C ILE A 166 -13.00 -4.99 -3.38
N VAL A 167 -13.18 -4.74 -4.67
CA VAL A 167 -14.23 -5.38 -5.48
C VAL A 167 -14.06 -6.90 -5.49
N VAL A 168 -12.85 -7.41 -5.76
CA VAL A 168 -12.54 -8.84 -5.74
C VAL A 168 -12.79 -9.45 -4.37
N LEU A 169 -12.33 -8.79 -3.29
CA LEU A 169 -12.54 -9.22 -1.91
C LEU A 169 -14.04 -9.38 -1.62
N THR A 170 -14.84 -8.38 -1.98
CA THR A 170 -16.29 -8.41 -1.76
C THR A 170 -16.97 -9.51 -2.56
N CYS A 171 -16.57 -9.70 -3.84
CA CYS A 171 -17.07 -10.80 -4.66
C CYS A 171 -16.81 -12.17 -4.01
N VAL A 172 -15.59 -12.38 -3.53
CA VAL A 172 -15.17 -13.67 -2.96
C VAL A 172 -15.85 -13.93 -1.62
N LEU A 173 -15.94 -12.90 -0.74
CA LEU A 173 -16.63 -13.01 0.54
C LEU A 173 -18.15 -13.20 0.36
N GLY A 174 -18.78 -12.45 -0.53
CA GLY A 174 -20.22 -12.61 -0.83
C GLY A 174 -20.53 -13.98 -1.39
N ALA A 175 -19.73 -14.48 -2.34
CA ALA A 175 -19.90 -15.80 -2.94
C ALA A 175 -19.63 -16.95 -1.94
N SER A 176 -18.77 -16.74 -0.94
CA SER A 176 -18.52 -17.72 0.13
C SER A 176 -19.58 -17.75 1.22
N GLY A 177 -20.59 -16.85 1.17
CA GLY A 177 -21.62 -16.70 2.21
C GLY A 177 -21.14 -15.98 3.48
N GLY A 178 -19.97 -15.33 3.40
CA GLY A 178 -19.35 -14.67 4.58
C GLY A 178 -19.82 -13.24 4.83
N THR A 179 -20.54 -12.60 3.91
CA THR A 179 -21.08 -11.22 4.08
C THR A 179 -22.37 -11.02 3.29
N ASP A 180 -23.27 -10.19 3.84
CA ASP A 180 -24.51 -9.76 3.16
C ASP A 180 -24.28 -8.58 2.18
N THR A 181 -23.05 -8.10 2.02
CA THR A 181 -22.75 -6.97 1.14
C THR A 181 -22.85 -7.36 -0.34
N SER A 182 -23.68 -6.62 -1.06
CA SER A 182 -23.89 -6.82 -2.49
C SER A 182 -22.71 -6.24 -3.29
N LEU A 183 -22.29 -6.95 -4.33
CA LEU A 183 -21.30 -6.42 -5.29
C LEU A 183 -21.77 -5.08 -5.91
N VAL A 184 -23.07 -4.95 -6.15
CA VAL A 184 -23.65 -3.72 -6.72
C VAL A 184 -23.44 -2.55 -5.76
N ASP A 185 -23.61 -2.75 -4.45
CA ASP A 185 -23.42 -1.71 -3.45
C ASP A 185 -21.97 -1.22 -3.43
N VAL A 186 -20.98 -2.14 -3.44
CA VAL A 186 -19.55 -1.79 -3.47
C VAL A 186 -19.16 -1.03 -4.75
N LEU A 187 -19.67 -1.46 -5.90
CA LEU A 187 -19.43 -0.74 -7.15
C LEU A 187 -20.10 0.64 -7.14
N MET A 188 -21.32 0.73 -6.60
CA MET A 188 -22.06 1.98 -6.46
C MET A 188 -21.30 2.93 -5.53
N ASP A 189 -20.88 2.47 -4.36
CA ASP A 189 -20.12 3.26 -3.38
C ASP A 189 -18.80 3.74 -3.96
N THR A 190 -18.11 2.89 -4.74
CA THR A 190 -16.89 3.27 -5.44
C THR A 190 -17.14 4.40 -6.45
N VAL A 191 -18.18 4.28 -7.28
CA VAL A 191 -18.52 5.32 -8.26
C VAL A 191 -18.96 6.60 -7.56
N LEU A 192 -19.80 6.49 -6.51
CA LEU A 192 -20.26 7.64 -5.72
C LEU A 192 -19.10 8.34 -5.02
N PHE A 193 -18.11 7.59 -4.50
CA PHE A 193 -16.90 8.19 -3.93
C PHE A 193 -16.15 9.05 -4.95
N PHE A 194 -15.89 8.54 -6.16
CA PHE A 194 -15.18 9.32 -7.17
C PHE A 194 -15.97 10.56 -7.60
N ILE A 195 -17.29 10.45 -7.72
CA ILE A 195 -18.16 11.61 -8.01
C ILE A 195 -18.08 12.63 -6.85
N ALA A 196 -18.24 12.18 -5.61
CA ALA A 196 -18.14 13.02 -4.42
C ALA A 196 -16.76 13.69 -4.32
N ALA A 197 -15.69 12.93 -4.56
CA ALA A 197 -14.31 13.42 -4.54
C ALA A 197 -14.08 14.51 -5.61
N ILE A 198 -14.65 14.35 -6.80
CA ILE A 198 -14.58 15.39 -7.85
C ILE A 198 -15.35 16.63 -7.41
N VAL A 199 -16.58 16.49 -6.92
CA VAL A 199 -17.42 17.63 -6.51
C VAL A 199 -16.78 18.38 -5.33
N ILE A 200 -16.44 17.67 -4.27
CA ILE A 200 -15.78 18.25 -3.09
C ILE A 200 -14.43 18.86 -3.51
N GLY A 201 -13.67 18.15 -4.33
CA GLY A 201 -12.39 18.57 -4.85
C GLY A 201 -12.47 19.90 -5.60
N LEU A 202 -13.44 20.05 -6.52
CA LEU A 202 -13.65 21.31 -7.27
C LEU A 202 -14.02 22.48 -6.35
N ILE A 203 -14.84 22.24 -5.33
CA ILE A 203 -15.23 23.27 -4.35
C ILE A 203 -14.01 23.72 -3.54
N ILE A 204 -13.31 22.75 -2.97
CA ILE A 204 -12.11 23.01 -2.14
C ILE A 204 -10.99 23.62 -2.97
N HIS A 205 -10.77 23.15 -4.19
CA HIS A 205 -9.76 23.73 -5.09
C HIS A 205 -10.00 25.21 -5.33
N LYS A 206 -11.24 25.62 -5.63
CA LYS A 206 -11.61 27.05 -5.79
C LYS A 206 -11.40 27.84 -4.50
N ALA A 207 -11.79 27.27 -3.36
CA ALA A 207 -11.60 27.92 -2.07
C ALA A 207 -10.10 28.08 -1.74
N MET A 208 -9.31 27.08 -2.05
CA MET A 208 -7.85 27.10 -1.84
C MET A 208 -7.14 28.06 -2.78
N LEU A 209 -7.54 28.14 -4.06
CA LEU A 209 -7.04 29.16 -4.99
C LEU A 209 -7.29 30.58 -4.46
N TRP A 210 -8.49 30.84 -3.92
CA TRP A 210 -8.79 32.14 -3.32
C TRP A 210 -7.94 32.44 -2.09
N LEU A 211 -7.68 31.41 -1.26
CA LEU A 211 -6.84 31.54 -0.07
C LEU A 211 -5.37 31.76 -0.45
N ASP A 212 -4.88 31.04 -1.46
CA ASP A 212 -3.52 31.10 -1.98
C ASP A 212 -3.19 32.51 -2.52
N HIS A 213 -4.04 33.03 -3.39
CA HIS A 213 -3.88 34.39 -3.91
C HIS A 213 -3.92 35.50 -2.83
N ARG A 214 -4.65 35.27 -1.73
CA ARG A 214 -4.79 36.27 -0.66
C ARG A 214 -3.66 36.22 0.37
N ASN A 215 -3.11 35.06 0.63
CA ASN A 215 -2.13 34.81 1.68
C ASN A 215 -1.14 33.72 1.26
N PRO A 216 -0.27 33.95 0.26
CA PRO A 216 0.67 32.95 -0.21
C PRO A 216 1.69 32.57 0.89
N HIS A 217 2.16 31.32 0.86
CA HIS A 217 3.21 30.78 1.72
C HIS A 217 2.91 30.89 3.24
N THR A 218 1.63 30.81 3.64
CA THR A 218 1.23 30.91 5.04
C THR A 218 1.00 29.52 5.67
N GLN A 219 1.20 29.43 7.00
CA GLN A 219 0.85 28.22 7.75
C GLN A 219 -0.64 27.86 7.61
N ARG A 220 -1.53 28.84 7.37
CA ARG A 220 -2.95 28.61 7.24
C ARG A 220 -3.28 27.70 6.07
N ILE A 221 -2.60 27.89 4.92
CA ILE A 221 -2.84 27.05 3.74
C ILE A 221 -2.46 25.60 4.02
N THR A 222 -1.33 25.36 4.72
CA THR A 222 -0.90 24.01 5.12
C THR A 222 -1.90 23.36 6.08
N ILE A 223 -2.41 24.10 7.08
CA ILE A 223 -3.37 23.56 8.06
C ILE A 223 -4.68 23.18 7.37
N VAL A 224 -5.21 24.04 6.49
CA VAL A 224 -6.45 23.75 5.73
C VAL A 224 -6.24 22.55 4.80
N SER A 225 -5.08 22.45 4.16
CA SER A 225 -4.73 21.31 3.30
C SER A 225 -4.66 20.00 4.06
N LEU A 226 -4.07 19.98 5.27
CA LEU A 226 -4.04 18.82 6.15
C LEU A 226 -5.43 18.44 6.65
N ALA A 227 -6.25 19.43 7.04
CA ALA A 227 -7.64 19.19 7.43
C ALA A 227 -8.44 18.56 6.27
N PHE A 228 -8.23 19.03 5.05
CA PHE A 228 -8.84 18.46 3.86
C PHE A 228 -8.34 17.04 3.57
N CYS A 229 -7.05 16.77 3.73
CA CYS A 229 -6.47 15.43 3.61
C CYS A 229 -7.16 14.44 4.55
N PHE A 230 -7.20 14.75 5.87
CA PHE A 230 -7.82 13.87 6.85
C PHE A 230 -9.34 13.74 6.66
N ALA A 231 -10.03 14.80 6.23
CA ALA A 231 -11.44 14.72 5.89
C ALA A 231 -11.72 13.79 4.72
N MET A 232 -10.90 13.86 3.66
CA MET A 232 -11.04 12.97 2.49
C MET A 232 -10.68 11.52 2.82
N ALA A 233 -9.65 11.28 3.65
CA ALA A 233 -9.31 9.96 4.14
C ALA A 233 -10.48 9.35 4.95
N TYR A 234 -11.04 10.11 5.90
CA TYR A 234 -12.20 9.70 6.69
C TYR A 234 -13.45 9.44 5.84
N ILE A 235 -13.75 10.32 4.88
CA ILE A 235 -14.90 10.17 3.98
C ILE A 235 -14.75 8.91 3.13
N ALA A 236 -13.57 8.65 2.58
CA ALA A 236 -13.29 7.47 1.76
C ALA A 236 -13.58 6.18 2.53
N GLU A 237 -13.05 6.06 3.73
CA GLU A 237 -13.14 4.83 4.52
C GLU A 237 -14.53 4.68 5.19
N GLN A 238 -15.02 5.71 5.87
CA GLN A 238 -16.21 5.62 6.70
C GLN A 238 -17.50 5.53 5.89
N TYR A 239 -17.60 6.26 4.77
CA TYR A 239 -18.85 6.34 4.01
C TYR A 239 -18.87 5.47 2.75
N PHE A 240 -17.69 5.16 2.20
CA PHE A 240 -17.58 4.43 0.91
C PHE A 240 -16.79 3.13 1.02
N GLY A 241 -16.24 2.78 2.18
CA GLY A 241 -15.44 1.56 2.36
C GLY A 241 -14.18 1.49 1.50
N ILE A 242 -13.70 2.64 1.02
CA ILE A 242 -12.47 2.76 0.22
C ILE A 242 -11.33 3.13 1.16
N ALA A 243 -10.14 2.58 0.90
CA ALA A 243 -8.98 2.83 1.74
C ALA A 243 -8.72 4.34 1.96
N ASP A 244 -8.50 4.75 3.20
CA ASP A 244 -8.19 6.11 3.65
C ASP A 244 -7.02 6.73 2.87
N ILE A 245 -5.99 5.92 2.57
CA ILE A 245 -4.84 6.30 1.74
C ILE A 245 -5.25 6.79 0.34
N THR A 246 -6.29 6.20 -0.26
CA THR A 246 -6.82 6.64 -1.56
C THR A 246 -7.47 8.02 -1.44
N GLY A 247 -8.26 8.24 -0.37
CA GLY A 247 -8.84 9.56 -0.07
C GLY A 247 -7.78 10.64 0.10
N ALA A 248 -6.72 10.33 0.87
CA ALA A 248 -5.59 11.23 1.07
C ALA A 248 -4.82 11.55 -0.24
N TYR A 249 -4.58 10.53 -1.06
CA TYR A 249 -3.93 10.71 -2.38
C TYR A 249 -4.75 11.62 -3.30
N ILE A 250 -6.07 11.41 -3.37
CA ILE A 250 -6.97 12.25 -4.17
C ILE A 250 -7.00 13.69 -3.63
N ALA A 251 -7.00 13.88 -2.30
CA ALA A 251 -6.89 15.21 -1.70
C ALA A 251 -5.60 15.92 -2.16
N GLY A 252 -4.48 15.21 -2.21
CA GLY A 252 -3.23 15.73 -2.75
C GLY A 252 -3.34 16.11 -4.24
N ILE A 253 -3.95 15.25 -5.07
CA ILE A 253 -4.18 15.53 -6.50
C ILE A 253 -5.03 16.78 -6.69
N VAL A 254 -6.08 16.96 -5.91
CA VAL A 254 -6.94 18.18 -5.97
C VAL A 254 -6.14 19.44 -5.74
N LEU A 255 -5.12 19.40 -4.90
CA LEU A 255 -4.30 20.55 -4.55
C LEU A 255 -2.98 20.64 -5.34
N CYS A 256 -2.63 19.65 -6.17
CA CYS A 256 -1.33 19.60 -6.87
C CYS A 256 -1.10 20.73 -7.88
N SER A 257 -2.17 21.39 -8.34
CA SER A 257 -2.11 22.50 -9.30
C SER A 257 -2.12 23.89 -8.65
N LEU A 258 -2.12 23.98 -7.31
CA LEU A 258 -1.95 25.25 -6.59
C LEU A 258 -0.52 25.77 -6.75
N GLU A 259 -0.33 27.09 -6.71
CA GLU A 259 1.00 27.70 -6.71
C GLU A 259 1.80 27.29 -5.46
N ASP A 260 1.13 27.18 -4.32
CA ASP A 260 1.70 26.75 -3.03
C ASP A 260 1.78 25.22 -2.85
N ALA A 261 1.43 24.38 -3.85
CA ALA A 261 1.46 22.95 -3.73
C ALA A 261 2.84 22.41 -3.24
N SER A 262 3.92 22.91 -3.81
CA SER A 262 5.28 22.53 -3.41
C SER A 262 5.69 23.06 -2.02
N TYR A 263 5.09 24.16 -1.56
CA TYR A 263 5.28 24.67 -0.21
C TYR A 263 4.57 23.77 0.81
N ILE A 264 3.32 23.39 0.52
CA ILE A 264 2.54 22.46 1.35
C ILE A 264 3.24 21.10 1.42
N GLU A 265 3.65 20.55 0.26
CA GLU A 265 4.38 19.28 0.14
C GLU A 265 5.58 19.26 1.11
N ARG A 266 6.48 20.25 1.00
CA ARG A 266 7.68 20.33 1.86
C ARG A 266 7.38 20.47 3.35
N ARG A 267 6.31 21.17 3.72
CA ARG A 267 5.93 21.33 5.14
C ARG A 267 5.38 20.03 5.73
N VAL A 268 4.57 19.33 4.98
CA VAL A 268 4.00 18.04 5.39
C VAL A 268 5.06 16.96 5.41
N ASP A 269 5.96 16.92 4.42
CA ASP A 269 7.08 15.99 4.34
C ASP A 269 7.97 16.04 5.59
N ILE A 270 8.25 17.22 6.13
CA ILE A 270 9.05 17.35 7.37
C ILE A 270 8.40 16.56 8.51
N SER A 271 7.11 16.74 8.74
CA SER A 271 6.39 16.02 9.80
C SER A 271 6.27 14.53 9.50
N SER A 272 5.93 14.19 8.26
CA SER A 272 5.77 12.82 7.79
C SER A 272 7.07 12.02 7.97
N TYR A 273 8.18 12.45 7.37
CA TYR A 273 9.45 11.71 7.38
C TYR A 273 10.24 11.81 8.68
N THR A 274 9.93 12.79 9.54
CA THR A 274 10.64 12.92 10.84
C THR A 274 10.02 12.03 11.91
N LEU A 275 8.70 11.87 11.90
CA LEU A 275 7.98 11.19 12.98
C LEU A 275 7.13 10.02 12.48
N PHE A 276 6.21 10.27 11.57
CA PHE A 276 5.13 9.33 11.28
C PHE A 276 5.57 8.18 10.35
N ALA A 277 6.28 8.47 9.27
CA ALA A 277 6.73 7.45 8.32
C ALA A 277 7.70 6.42 8.94
N PRO A 278 8.71 6.80 9.75
CA PRO A 278 9.54 5.82 10.47
C PRO A 278 8.74 4.90 11.39
N VAL A 279 7.69 5.44 12.06
CA VAL A 279 6.81 4.63 12.90
C VAL A 279 5.98 3.68 12.04
N PHE A 280 5.47 4.13 10.89
CA PHE A 280 4.74 3.29 9.95
C PHE A 280 5.61 2.12 9.45
N PHE A 281 6.80 2.39 8.91
CA PHE A 281 7.66 1.33 8.39
C PHE A 281 8.15 0.37 9.49
N ALA A 282 8.50 0.88 10.67
CA ALA A 282 8.85 0.03 11.81
C ALA A 282 7.64 -0.80 12.27
N SER A 283 6.42 -0.29 12.20
CA SER A 283 5.20 -1.02 12.61
C SER A 283 4.99 -2.30 11.78
N ILE A 284 5.44 -2.32 10.53
CA ILE A 284 5.40 -3.52 9.67
C ILE A 284 6.24 -4.63 10.30
N GLY A 285 7.46 -4.29 10.74
CA GLY A 285 8.34 -5.22 11.44
C GLY A 285 7.80 -5.64 12.82
N LEU A 286 7.21 -4.69 13.58
CA LEU A 286 6.63 -4.97 14.90
C LEU A 286 5.47 -5.97 14.87
N LYS A 287 4.68 -5.99 13.80
CA LYS A 287 3.55 -6.94 13.63
C LYS A 287 4.00 -8.36 13.30
N THR A 288 5.31 -8.58 13.10
CA THR A 288 5.84 -9.88 12.74
C THR A 288 5.99 -10.76 13.98
N ASP A 289 5.27 -11.86 14.01
CA ASP A 289 5.42 -12.94 14.99
C ASP A 289 5.68 -14.25 14.24
N ILE A 290 6.78 -14.91 14.56
CA ILE A 290 7.21 -16.18 13.96
C ILE A 290 6.99 -17.37 14.91
N SER A 291 6.33 -17.16 16.04
CA SER A 291 5.95 -18.22 16.97
C SER A 291 4.91 -19.14 16.33
N GLY A 292 5.08 -20.45 16.43
CA GLY A 292 4.11 -21.44 15.92
C GLY A 292 4.33 -21.94 14.50
N LEU A 293 5.48 -21.66 13.87
CA LEU A 293 5.84 -22.20 12.56
C LEU A 293 6.08 -23.71 12.61
N THR A 294 5.25 -24.46 11.88
CA THR A 294 5.52 -25.87 11.55
C THR A 294 6.26 -25.99 10.22
N PRO A 295 7.03 -27.08 9.96
CA PRO A 295 7.72 -27.25 8.68
C PRO A 295 6.81 -27.17 7.45
N THR A 296 5.59 -27.70 7.55
CA THR A 296 4.61 -27.67 6.45
C THR A 296 4.13 -26.25 6.17
N ILE A 297 3.83 -25.47 7.23
CA ILE A 297 3.42 -24.07 7.10
C ILE A 297 4.57 -23.23 6.56
N LEU A 298 5.79 -23.50 6.98
CA LEU A 298 6.98 -22.81 6.48
C LEU A 298 7.18 -23.05 4.98
N LEU A 299 7.02 -24.30 4.52
CA LEU A 299 7.11 -24.64 3.10
C LEU A 299 6.00 -23.94 2.29
N PHE A 300 4.76 -24.01 2.77
CA PHE A 300 3.65 -23.31 2.14
C PHE A 300 3.91 -21.79 2.09
N SER A 301 4.36 -21.21 3.20
CA SER A 301 4.66 -19.76 3.27
C SER A 301 5.77 -19.36 2.30
N ALA A 302 6.82 -20.16 2.17
CA ALA A 302 7.90 -19.90 1.21
C ALA A 302 7.37 -19.93 -0.24
N CYS A 303 6.59 -20.95 -0.61
CA CYS A 303 5.96 -21.04 -1.91
C CYS A 303 4.97 -19.88 -2.14
N PHE A 304 4.18 -19.53 -1.11
CA PHE A 304 3.24 -18.42 -1.13
C PHE A 304 3.94 -17.09 -1.43
N VAL A 305 5.04 -16.81 -0.75
CA VAL A 305 5.85 -15.60 -0.99
C VAL A 305 6.39 -15.58 -2.42
N ILE A 306 7.02 -16.67 -2.86
CA ILE A 306 7.61 -16.76 -4.21
C ILE A 306 6.54 -16.56 -5.29
N VAL A 307 5.41 -17.26 -5.19
CA VAL A 307 4.32 -17.17 -6.17
C VAL A 307 3.71 -15.77 -6.16
N ALA A 308 3.48 -15.17 -4.98
CA ALA A 308 2.94 -13.81 -4.87
C ALA A 308 3.83 -12.76 -5.54
N LEU A 309 5.16 -12.85 -5.36
CA LEU A 309 6.12 -11.94 -6.01
C LEU A 309 6.17 -12.17 -7.52
N LEU A 310 6.33 -13.41 -7.95
CA LEU A 310 6.47 -13.75 -9.38
C LEU A 310 5.21 -13.43 -10.18
N THR A 311 4.04 -13.76 -9.67
CA THR A 311 2.77 -13.50 -10.36
C THR A 311 2.51 -12.02 -10.57
N LYS A 312 2.87 -11.17 -9.60
CA LYS A 312 2.75 -9.71 -9.74
C LYS A 312 3.77 -9.16 -10.72
N ILE A 313 5.04 -9.59 -10.63
CA ILE A 313 6.09 -9.18 -11.59
C ILE A 313 5.69 -9.56 -13.01
N ILE A 314 5.25 -10.80 -13.22
CA ILE A 314 4.85 -11.30 -14.53
C ILE A 314 3.59 -10.58 -15.03
N GLY A 315 2.53 -10.51 -14.21
CA GLY A 315 1.27 -9.90 -14.58
C GLY A 315 1.42 -8.43 -14.95
N CYS A 316 1.93 -7.61 -14.03
CA CYS A 316 2.12 -6.17 -14.26
C CYS A 316 3.19 -5.90 -15.31
N GLY A 317 4.28 -6.68 -15.33
CA GLY A 317 5.35 -6.52 -16.31
C GLY A 317 4.91 -6.84 -17.73
N LEU A 318 4.16 -7.92 -17.94
CA LEU A 318 3.60 -8.26 -19.26
C LEU A 318 2.55 -7.22 -19.70
N ALA A 319 1.67 -6.78 -18.79
CA ALA A 319 0.72 -5.71 -19.09
C ALA A 319 1.41 -4.42 -19.52
N ALA A 320 2.49 -4.00 -18.81
CA ALA A 320 3.30 -2.87 -19.21
C ALA A 320 3.95 -3.09 -20.58
N LYS A 321 4.44 -4.30 -20.87
CA LYS A 321 5.00 -4.66 -22.16
C LYS A 321 3.99 -4.55 -23.30
N LEU A 322 2.75 -4.97 -23.08
CA LEU A 322 1.64 -4.80 -24.01
C LEU A 322 1.35 -3.32 -24.27
N CYS A 323 1.55 -2.44 -23.28
CA CYS A 323 1.48 -1.00 -23.41
C CYS A 323 2.73 -0.36 -24.06
N ARG A 324 3.61 -1.14 -24.72
CA ARG A 324 4.79 -0.72 -25.45
C ARG A 324 5.94 -0.16 -24.58
N PHE A 325 5.99 -0.46 -23.30
CA PHE A 325 7.17 -0.18 -22.49
C PHE A 325 8.38 -1.01 -22.92
N SER A 326 9.59 -0.51 -22.66
CA SER A 326 10.81 -1.31 -22.82
C SER A 326 10.78 -2.53 -21.89
N TRP A 327 11.54 -3.58 -22.16
CA TRP A 327 11.64 -4.71 -21.24
C TRP A 327 12.16 -4.30 -19.85
N SER A 328 13.10 -3.35 -19.81
CA SER A 328 13.65 -2.80 -18.58
C SER A 328 12.57 -2.08 -17.77
N ASP A 329 11.76 -1.23 -18.40
CA ASP A 329 10.72 -0.46 -17.72
C ASP A 329 9.53 -1.35 -17.33
N SER A 330 9.18 -2.34 -18.17
CA SER A 330 8.18 -3.35 -17.85
C SER A 330 8.55 -4.14 -16.58
N LEU A 331 9.84 -4.49 -16.43
CA LEU A 331 10.33 -5.16 -15.24
C LEU A 331 10.28 -4.23 -14.01
N LYS A 332 10.63 -2.93 -14.19
CA LYS A 332 10.51 -1.94 -13.10
C LYS A 332 9.05 -1.76 -12.63
N VAL A 333 8.09 -1.76 -13.57
CA VAL A 333 6.65 -1.74 -13.26
C VAL A 333 6.27 -2.99 -12.46
N GLY A 334 6.61 -4.17 -12.95
CA GLY A 334 6.30 -5.42 -12.26
C GLY A 334 6.88 -5.49 -10.85
N VAL A 335 8.15 -5.10 -10.69
CA VAL A 335 8.82 -5.06 -9.40
C VAL A 335 8.22 -3.96 -8.50
N GLY A 336 7.87 -2.79 -9.05
CA GLY A 336 7.21 -1.72 -8.30
C GLY A 336 5.85 -2.11 -7.75
N MET A 337 5.14 -3.01 -8.42
CA MET A 337 3.83 -3.50 -8.03
C MET A 337 3.86 -4.75 -7.14
N MET A 338 5.02 -5.35 -6.88
CA MET A 338 5.08 -6.62 -6.14
C MET A 338 5.05 -6.48 -4.62
N THR A 339 5.15 -5.26 -4.07
CA THR A 339 5.16 -5.01 -2.62
C THR A 339 3.80 -5.31 -2.00
N ARG A 340 3.82 -5.96 -0.84
CA ARG A 340 2.64 -6.19 -0.01
C ARG A 340 2.79 -5.44 1.31
N GLY A 341 1.66 -4.99 1.88
CA GLY A 341 1.67 -4.21 3.12
C GLY A 341 0.37 -4.40 3.91
N GLU A 342 -0.09 -3.30 4.48
CA GLU A 342 -1.28 -3.20 5.34
C GLU A 342 -2.54 -3.76 4.68
N VAL A 343 -2.75 -3.51 3.38
CA VAL A 343 -3.93 -3.99 2.64
C VAL A 343 -4.01 -5.52 2.64
N ALA A 344 -2.89 -6.22 2.43
CA ALA A 344 -2.87 -7.68 2.49
C ALA A 344 -3.23 -8.21 3.89
N LEU A 345 -2.84 -7.48 4.94
CA LEU A 345 -3.17 -7.82 6.31
C LEU A 345 -4.67 -7.64 6.60
N ILE A 346 -5.24 -6.52 6.14
CA ILE A 346 -6.68 -6.23 6.27
C ILE A 346 -7.51 -7.28 5.54
N VAL A 347 -7.13 -7.63 4.32
CA VAL A 347 -7.79 -8.70 3.53
C VAL A 347 -7.76 -10.02 4.30
N ALA A 348 -6.58 -10.40 4.83
CA ALA A 348 -6.44 -11.64 5.61
C ALA A 348 -7.30 -11.63 6.88
N GLN A 349 -7.36 -10.49 7.61
CA GLN A 349 -8.19 -10.33 8.81
C GLN A 349 -9.68 -10.43 8.49
N LYS A 350 -10.15 -9.84 7.39
CA LYS A 350 -11.54 -9.97 6.93
C LYS A 350 -11.89 -11.41 6.60
N GLY A 351 -10.99 -12.15 5.94
CA GLY A 351 -11.18 -13.57 5.66
C GLY A 351 -11.23 -14.44 6.91
N LEU A 352 -10.41 -14.10 7.90
CA LEU A 352 -10.40 -14.76 9.20
C LEU A 352 -11.73 -14.50 9.96
N GLY A 353 -12.18 -13.25 9.99
CA GLY A 353 -13.44 -12.85 10.63
C GLY A 353 -14.67 -13.49 9.98
N ALA A 354 -14.63 -13.69 8.66
CA ALA A 354 -15.68 -14.38 7.89
C ALA A 354 -15.59 -15.93 7.95
N GLY A 355 -14.57 -16.49 8.60
CA GLY A 355 -14.37 -17.95 8.69
C GLY A 355 -13.94 -18.63 7.37
N VAL A 356 -13.55 -17.85 6.37
CA VAL A 356 -13.11 -18.36 5.06
C VAL A 356 -11.67 -18.86 5.09
N VAL A 357 -10.84 -18.27 5.93
CA VAL A 357 -9.41 -18.59 6.06
C VAL A 357 -9.05 -19.00 7.48
N ASP A 358 -8.23 -20.04 7.63
CA ASP A 358 -7.75 -20.46 8.94
C ASP A 358 -6.63 -19.55 9.46
N PRO A 359 -6.53 -19.33 10.79
CA PRO A 359 -5.48 -18.50 11.41
C PRO A 359 -4.05 -18.88 11.01
N VAL A 360 -3.83 -20.14 10.66
CA VAL A 360 -2.51 -20.68 10.29
C VAL A 360 -1.88 -19.98 9.08
N TYR A 361 -2.72 -19.51 8.14
CA TYR A 361 -2.23 -18.80 6.95
C TYR A 361 -1.81 -17.36 7.22
N PHE A 362 -2.18 -16.80 8.37
CA PHE A 362 -1.83 -15.44 8.74
C PHE A 362 -0.32 -15.23 8.82
N THR A 363 0.41 -16.25 9.30
CA THR A 363 1.88 -16.23 9.32
C THR A 363 2.48 -16.14 7.91
N ALA A 364 1.89 -16.84 6.93
CA ALA A 364 2.33 -16.76 5.54
C ALA A 364 2.14 -15.35 4.98
N VAL A 365 1.04 -14.68 5.34
CA VAL A 365 0.76 -13.29 4.93
C VAL A 365 1.77 -12.33 5.55
N ILE A 366 2.09 -12.46 6.84
CA ILE A 366 3.10 -11.64 7.51
C ILE A 366 4.47 -11.83 6.84
N LEU A 367 4.88 -13.08 6.58
CA LEU A 367 6.14 -13.35 5.89
C LEU A 367 6.17 -12.74 4.49
N LEU A 368 5.06 -12.80 3.74
CA LEU A 368 4.94 -12.16 2.44
C LEU A 368 5.13 -10.65 2.56
N ILE A 369 4.47 -9.99 3.52
CA ILE A 369 4.60 -8.56 3.76
C ILE A 369 6.06 -8.19 4.03
N VAL A 370 6.69 -8.84 4.98
CA VAL A 370 8.08 -8.54 5.38
C VAL A 370 9.05 -8.77 4.23
N VAL A 371 8.99 -9.92 3.58
CA VAL A 371 9.90 -10.26 2.48
C VAL A 371 9.71 -9.30 1.30
N SER A 372 8.47 -9.04 0.88
CA SER A 372 8.20 -8.12 -0.24
C SER A 372 8.63 -6.69 0.09
N SER A 373 8.39 -6.23 1.33
CA SER A 373 8.77 -4.89 1.79
C SER A 373 10.29 -4.66 1.81
N ILE A 374 11.07 -5.71 1.95
CA ILE A 374 12.54 -5.64 1.90
C ILE A 374 13.05 -5.84 0.47
N VAL A 375 12.54 -6.85 -0.23
CA VAL A 375 13.03 -7.24 -1.56
C VAL A 375 12.69 -6.19 -2.61
N THR A 376 11.50 -5.60 -2.58
CA THR A 376 11.06 -4.62 -3.59
C THR A 376 11.95 -3.38 -3.65
N PRO A 377 12.24 -2.68 -2.54
CA PRO A 377 13.12 -1.51 -2.57
C PRO A 377 14.53 -1.84 -3.05
N LEU A 378 15.07 -2.99 -2.66
CA LEU A 378 16.40 -3.45 -3.11
C LEU A 378 16.41 -3.74 -4.61
N ALA A 379 15.39 -4.43 -5.11
CA ALA A 379 15.27 -4.77 -6.53
C ALA A 379 15.06 -3.52 -7.39
N LEU A 380 14.16 -2.60 -6.98
CA LEU A 380 13.95 -1.32 -7.67
C LEU A 380 15.24 -0.52 -7.75
N LYS A 381 15.97 -0.40 -6.64
CA LYS A 381 17.26 0.31 -6.63
C LYS A 381 18.23 -0.30 -7.61
N GLY A 382 18.35 -1.64 -7.64
CA GLY A 382 19.21 -2.34 -8.57
C GLY A 382 18.82 -2.13 -10.05
N LEU A 383 17.52 -2.09 -10.34
CA LEU A 383 17.01 -1.87 -11.71
C LEU A 383 17.17 -0.43 -12.18
N PHE A 384 17.01 0.55 -11.31
CA PHE A 384 17.23 1.97 -11.65
C PHE A 384 18.71 2.36 -11.70
N ALA A 385 19.60 1.63 -11.00
CA ALA A 385 21.03 1.87 -11.07
C ALA A 385 21.68 1.36 -12.37
N LYS A 386 21.04 0.41 -13.08
CA LYS A 386 21.51 -0.17 -14.34
C LYS A 386 21.00 0.56 -15.58
N ALA A 387 20.12 1.55 -15.42
CA ALA A 387 19.53 2.37 -16.48
C ALA A 387 20.15 3.76 -16.51
#